data_6e2acde2a1f4634147aa25115d718666
#
_entry.id   6e2acde2a1f4634147aa25115d718666
#
_cell.length_a   1.000
_cell.length_b   1.000
_cell.length_c   1.000
_cell.angle_alpha   90.00
_cell.angle_beta   90.00
_cell.angle_gamma   90.00
#
_symmetry.space_group_name_H-M   'P 1'
#
loop_
_entity.id
_entity.type
_entity.pdbx_description
1 polymer ?
#
loop_
_entity_poly.entity_id
_entity_poly.type
_entity_poly.pdbx_seq_one_letter_code
_entity_poly.pdbx_strand_id
1 'polypeptide(L)'
;MAKVGYIFEANSYDAFDADKEWMRQYGCVQVVEESVGHETLRPRWKQLMSNLERGDELVMSKFSNAVRGLRELSALIELCRIKVVRIISIHDKIDTDNKLFPDTTPAEVLAMFGALPEEVAVLRKSSDKIIRLQQSISIPISKKSMSKTERDKKIVDMYNNGYSIRDIWKESGVQSKSTVYSILN
;
A
#
# COMPACT_ATOMS: atom_id res chain seq x y z
N MET A 1 9.26 23.26 -8.73
CA MET A 1 10.15 22.10 -8.49
C MET A 1 10.07 21.76 -7.02
N ALA A 2 9.28 20.78 -6.67
CA ALA A 2 9.14 20.28 -5.31
C ALA A 2 10.05 19.06 -5.10
N LYS A 3 10.58 18.90 -3.89
CA LYS A 3 11.25 17.68 -3.46
C LYS A 3 10.29 16.89 -2.59
N VAL A 4 9.94 15.68 -3.00
CA VAL A 4 8.97 14.85 -2.29
C VAL A 4 9.58 13.50 -1.94
N GLY A 5 9.54 13.16 -0.66
CA GLY A 5 9.98 11.87 -0.16
C GLY A 5 8.85 10.83 -0.17
N TYR A 6 9.19 9.57 -0.40
CA TYR A 6 8.29 8.44 -0.19
C TYR A 6 8.99 7.35 0.62
N ILE A 7 8.28 6.83 1.62
CA ILE A 7 8.76 5.73 2.42
C ILE A 7 7.60 4.81 2.83
N PHE A 8 7.82 3.50 2.66
CA PHE A 8 6.89 2.48 3.12
C PHE A 8 7.34 1.95 4.48
N GLU A 9 6.45 2.01 5.46
CA GLU A 9 6.67 1.52 6.81
C GLU A 9 6.60 0.00 6.85
N ALA A 10 7.74 -0.67 6.67
CA ALA A 10 7.84 -2.12 6.83
C ALA A 10 8.53 -2.46 8.14
N ASN A 11 8.00 -3.43 8.91
CA ASN A 11 8.57 -3.81 10.21
C ASN A 11 9.99 -4.38 10.15
N SER A 12 10.45 -4.78 8.97
CA SER A 12 11.81 -5.24 8.74
C SER A 12 12.75 -4.13 8.27
N TYR A 13 12.28 -2.87 8.32
CA TYR A 13 13.04 -1.74 7.83
C TYR A 13 13.53 -0.86 8.98
N ASP A 14 14.73 -1.17 9.48
CA ASP A 14 15.30 -0.53 10.67
C ASP A 14 15.73 0.94 10.45
N ALA A 15 15.89 1.38 9.20
CA ALA A 15 16.33 2.72 8.85
C ALA A 15 15.19 3.74 8.62
N PHE A 16 13.95 3.40 8.93
CA PHE A 16 12.77 4.22 8.63
C PHE A 16 12.87 5.67 9.13
N ASP A 17 13.19 5.86 10.41
CA ASP A 17 13.29 7.20 10.99
C ASP A 17 14.52 7.95 10.51
N ALA A 18 15.64 7.26 10.31
CA ALA A 18 16.87 7.85 9.78
C ALA A 18 16.67 8.35 8.34
N ASP A 19 15.98 7.59 7.50
CA ASP A 19 15.70 7.99 6.13
C ASP A 19 14.71 9.15 6.05
N LYS A 20 13.70 9.17 6.91
CA LYS A 20 12.79 10.32 7.03
C LYS A 20 13.55 11.58 7.38
N GLU A 21 14.45 11.48 8.35
CA GLU A 21 15.27 12.62 8.76
C GLU A 21 16.22 13.05 7.64
N TRP A 22 16.86 12.10 6.94
CA TRP A 22 17.67 12.40 5.76
C TRP A 22 16.86 13.14 4.68
N MET A 23 15.64 12.68 4.38
CA MET A 23 14.76 13.33 3.40
C MET A 23 14.39 14.75 3.81
N ARG A 24 14.15 15.00 5.11
CA ARG A 24 13.88 16.36 5.63
C ARG A 24 15.10 17.26 5.49
N GLN A 25 16.26 16.77 5.87
CA GLN A 25 17.53 17.52 5.76
C GLN A 25 17.89 17.81 4.30
N TYR A 26 17.58 16.88 3.40
CA TYR A 26 17.73 17.09 1.95
C TYR A 26 16.79 18.18 1.41
N GLY A 27 15.77 18.56 2.16
CA GLY A 27 14.82 19.63 1.84
C GLY A 27 13.54 19.12 1.15
N CYS A 28 13.13 17.87 1.40
CA CYS A 28 11.81 17.41 0.97
C CYS A 28 10.72 18.23 1.67
N VAL A 29 9.86 18.87 0.87
CA VAL A 29 8.72 19.65 1.38
C VAL A 29 7.65 18.76 2.02
N GLN A 30 7.62 17.50 1.61
CA GLN A 30 6.73 16.47 2.14
C GLN A 30 7.43 15.11 2.09
N VAL A 31 7.25 14.31 3.14
CA VAL A 31 7.58 12.88 3.15
C VAL A 31 6.28 12.10 3.27
N VAL A 32 5.96 11.36 2.22
CA VAL A 32 4.75 10.53 2.13
C VAL A 32 5.05 9.16 2.73
N GLU A 33 4.38 8.86 3.83
CA GLU A 33 4.54 7.61 4.57
C GLU A 33 3.40 6.66 4.23
N GLU A 34 3.69 5.48 3.72
CA GLU A 34 2.70 4.44 3.46
C GLU A 34 2.78 3.38 4.55
N SER A 35 1.66 3.06 5.19
CA SER A 35 1.64 2.07 6.27
C SER A 35 1.52 0.63 5.75
N VAL A 36 1.99 -0.33 6.56
CA VAL A 36 1.92 -1.78 6.26
C VAL A 36 0.51 -2.24 5.90
N GLY A 37 -0.52 -1.72 6.57
CA GLY A 37 -1.92 -2.07 6.28
C GLY A 37 -2.38 -1.70 4.87
N HIS A 38 -1.67 -0.81 4.19
CA HIS A 38 -1.96 -0.37 2.83
C HIS A 38 -1.02 -0.98 1.76
N GLU A 39 -0.24 -2.02 2.11
CA GLU A 39 0.73 -2.63 1.21
C GLU A 39 0.14 -3.01 -0.16
N THR A 40 -1.06 -3.56 -0.20
CA THR A 40 -1.72 -3.99 -1.44
C THR A 40 -2.26 -2.83 -2.26
N LEU A 41 -2.90 -1.86 -1.64
CA LEU A 41 -3.58 -0.75 -2.33
C LEU A 41 -2.68 0.45 -2.58
N ARG A 42 -1.79 0.74 -1.66
CA ARG A 42 -0.85 1.88 -1.64
C ARG A 42 -1.47 3.19 -2.15
N PRO A 43 -2.52 3.68 -1.48
CA PRO A 43 -3.24 4.86 -1.94
C PRO A 43 -2.36 6.11 -1.95
N ARG A 44 -1.45 6.25 -0.98
CA ARG A 44 -0.54 7.40 -0.91
C ARG A 44 0.51 7.39 -2.00
N TRP A 45 1.06 6.21 -2.32
CA TRP A 45 1.96 6.05 -3.46
C TRP A 45 1.27 6.43 -4.78
N LYS A 46 0.06 5.93 -5.02
CA LYS A 46 -0.69 6.26 -6.23
C LYS A 46 -1.02 7.75 -6.33
N GLN A 47 -1.41 8.36 -5.22
CA GLN A 47 -1.65 9.79 -5.16
C GLN A 47 -0.36 10.59 -5.43
N LEU A 48 0.76 10.19 -4.84
CA LEU A 48 2.05 10.83 -5.10
C LEU A 48 2.40 10.75 -6.59
N MET A 49 2.31 9.56 -7.22
CA MET A 49 2.63 9.40 -8.64
C MET A 49 1.75 10.25 -9.56
N SER A 50 0.48 10.44 -9.21
CA SER A 50 -0.43 11.30 -9.98
C SER A 50 -0.11 12.79 -9.83
N ASN A 51 0.36 13.20 -8.65
CA ASN A 51 0.62 14.59 -8.29
C ASN A 51 2.02 15.09 -8.70
N LEU A 52 2.96 14.19 -9.05
CA LEU A 52 4.27 14.60 -9.51
C LEU A 52 4.16 15.51 -10.75
N GLU A 53 4.85 16.63 -10.70
CA GLU A 53 4.91 17.61 -11.78
C GLU A 53 6.27 17.62 -12.48
N ARG A 54 6.32 18.32 -13.60
CA ARG A 54 7.56 18.44 -14.37
C ARG A 54 8.65 19.14 -13.55
N GLY A 55 9.79 18.48 -13.43
CA GLY A 55 10.97 19.01 -12.76
C GLY A 55 10.98 18.78 -11.25
N ASP A 56 10.03 18.02 -10.70
CA ASP A 56 10.06 17.61 -9.30
C ASP A 56 11.21 16.61 -9.03
N GLU A 57 11.55 16.46 -7.75
CA GLU A 57 12.49 15.45 -7.28
C GLU A 57 11.74 14.43 -6.41
N LEU A 58 11.80 13.15 -6.81
CA LEU A 58 11.26 12.03 -6.04
C LEU A 58 12.40 11.36 -5.28
N VAL A 59 12.30 11.38 -3.96
CA VAL A 59 13.28 10.77 -3.06
C VAL A 59 12.65 9.54 -2.41
N MET A 60 13.34 8.41 -2.46
CA MET A 60 12.93 7.18 -1.81
C MET A 60 14.08 6.54 -1.04
N SER A 61 13.78 5.76 -0.02
CA SER A 61 14.79 5.05 0.75
C SER A 61 15.52 4.00 -0.10
N LYS A 62 14.72 3.17 -0.80
CA LYS A 62 15.20 2.12 -1.70
C LYS A 62 14.13 1.81 -2.75
N PHE A 63 14.53 1.35 -3.95
CA PHE A 63 13.55 0.97 -4.97
C PHE A 63 12.63 -0.17 -4.48
N SER A 64 13.17 -1.18 -3.79
CA SER A 64 12.37 -2.26 -3.24
C SER A 64 11.33 -1.80 -2.20
N ASN A 65 11.57 -0.68 -1.52
CA ASN A 65 10.60 -0.06 -0.62
C ASN A 65 9.46 0.65 -1.39
N ALA A 66 9.77 1.24 -2.54
CA ALA A 66 8.82 2.04 -3.33
C ALA A 66 8.03 1.22 -4.36
N VAL A 67 8.65 0.26 -5.07
CA VAL A 67 8.03 -0.50 -6.15
C VAL A 67 7.80 -1.97 -5.78
N ARG A 68 6.93 -2.67 -6.49
CA ARG A 68 6.56 -4.07 -6.24
C ARG A 68 7.10 -5.04 -7.29
N GLY A 69 8.19 -4.69 -7.92
CA GLY A 69 8.90 -5.50 -8.89
C GLY A 69 9.25 -4.74 -10.17
N LEU A 70 9.88 -5.44 -11.11
CA LEU A 70 10.44 -4.83 -12.32
C LEU A 70 9.41 -4.11 -13.19
N ARG A 71 8.18 -4.63 -13.28
CA ARG A 71 7.12 -3.98 -14.07
C ARG A 71 6.76 -2.59 -13.52
N GLU A 72 6.63 -2.48 -12.20
CA GLU A 72 6.31 -1.21 -11.56
C GLU A 72 7.49 -0.26 -11.60
N LEU A 73 8.72 -0.77 -11.45
CA LEU A 73 9.94 0.01 -11.64
C LEU A 73 10.03 0.60 -13.04
N SER A 74 9.77 -0.20 -14.08
CA SER A 74 9.76 0.28 -15.45
C SER A 74 8.72 1.39 -15.67
N ALA A 75 7.53 1.21 -15.11
CA ALA A 75 6.47 2.24 -15.18
C ALA A 75 6.86 3.54 -14.44
N LEU A 76 7.51 3.42 -13.27
CA LEU A 76 8.03 4.56 -12.53
C LEU A 76 9.09 5.32 -13.32
N ILE A 77 10.09 4.61 -13.85
CA ILE A 77 11.16 5.21 -14.66
C ILE A 77 10.57 5.95 -15.87
N GLU A 78 9.63 5.33 -16.57
CA GLU A 78 8.99 5.93 -17.75
C GLU A 78 8.17 7.17 -17.39
N LEU A 79 7.40 7.13 -16.29
CA LEU A 79 6.66 8.28 -15.79
C LEU A 79 7.61 9.44 -15.46
N CYS A 80 8.69 9.16 -14.74
CA CYS A 80 9.68 10.18 -14.34
C CYS A 80 10.43 10.74 -15.55
N ARG A 81 10.72 9.90 -16.55
CA ARG A 81 11.34 10.34 -17.81
C ARG A 81 10.43 11.32 -18.57
N ILE A 82 9.14 10.99 -18.71
CA ILE A 82 8.17 11.85 -19.41
C ILE A 82 7.97 13.18 -18.68
N LYS A 83 7.82 13.12 -17.36
CA LYS A 83 7.62 14.31 -16.51
C LYS A 83 8.93 15.05 -16.18
N VAL A 84 10.10 14.54 -16.61
CA VAL A 84 11.41 15.09 -16.26
C VAL A 84 11.57 15.20 -14.74
N VAL A 85 11.17 14.16 -14.02
CA VAL A 85 11.31 14.06 -12.56
C VAL A 85 12.65 13.39 -12.24
N ARG A 86 13.43 14.03 -11.36
CA ARG A 86 14.66 13.46 -10.83
C ARG A 86 14.34 12.38 -9.81
N ILE A 87 14.96 11.21 -9.93
CA ILE A 87 14.82 10.10 -9.01
C ILE A 87 16.07 10.00 -8.14
N ILE A 88 15.87 9.91 -6.83
CA ILE A 88 16.94 9.70 -5.84
C ILE A 88 16.54 8.49 -4.98
N SER A 89 17.42 7.47 -4.95
CA SER A 89 17.31 6.31 -4.08
C SER A 89 18.50 6.27 -3.13
N ILE A 90 18.23 6.41 -1.81
CA ILE A 90 19.26 6.64 -0.80
C ILE A 90 20.19 5.43 -0.68
N HIS A 91 19.63 4.26 -0.42
CA HIS A 91 20.41 3.04 -0.16
C HIS A 91 20.87 2.31 -1.42
N ASP A 92 20.17 2.53 -2.55
CA ASP A 92 20.67 2.05 -3.85
C ASP A 92 21.75 2.96 -4.43
N LYS A 93 21.99 4.13 -3.80
CA LYS A 93 22.94 5.15 -4.24
C LYS A 93 22.72 5.59 -5.69
N ILE A 94 21.45 5.74 -6.06
CA ILE A 94 21.07 6.15 -7.41
C ILE A 94 20.52 7.57 -7.37
N ASP A 95 21.03 8.38 -8.26
CA ASP A 95 20.59 9.74 -8.54
C ASP A 95 20.62 9.95 -10.06
N THR A 96 19.47 10.19 -10.66
CA THR A 96 19.37 10.33 -12.13
C THR A 96 20.09 11.58 -12.67
N ASP A 97 20.38 12.57 -11.81
CA ASP A 97 21.23 13.72 -12.15
C ASP A 97 22.73 13.49 -11.83
N ASN A 98 23.06 12.36 -11.22
CA ASN A 98 24.41 11.98 -10.81
C ASN A 98 25.14 13.03 -9.93
N LYS A 99 24.40 13.77 -9.11
CA LYS A 99 24.96 14.83 -8.25
C LYS A 99 25.28 14.33 -6.84
N LEU A 100 24.42 13.46 -6.29
CA LEU A 100 24.56 12.96 -4.92
C LEU A 100 25.45 11.71 -4.83
N PHE A 101 25.42 10.87 -5.85
CA PHE A 101 26.14 9.59 -5.86
C PHE A 101 26.97 9.43 -7.15
N PRO A 102 27.96 10.31 -7.40
CA PRO A 102 28.71 10.31 -8.67
C PRO A 102 29.58 9.05 -8.88
N ASP A 103 29.91 8.35 -7.80
CA ASP A 103 30.76 7.17 -7.83
C ASP A 103 29.99 5.86 -8.06
N THR A 104 28.64 5.91 -8.18
CA THR A 104 27.84 4.73 -8.44
C THR A 104 28.13 4.15 -9.81
N THR A 105 28.58 2.91 -9.81
CA THR A 105 28.97 2.19 -11.02
C THR A 105 27.79 1.52 -11.72
N PRO A 106 27.87 1.28 -13.05
CA PRO A 106 26.87 0.48 -13.75
C PRO A 106 26.69 -0.93 -13.17
N ALA A 107 27.75 -1.53 -12.61
CA ALA A 107 27.69 -2.84 -11.98
C ALA A 107 26.80 -2.82 -10.72
N GLU A 108 26.89 -1.78 -9.90
CA GLU A 108 26.02 -1.62 -8.70
C GLU A 108 24.58 -1.44 -9.11
N VAL A 109 24.30 -0.66 -10.16
CA VAL A 109 22.93 -0.50 -10.68
C VAL A 109 22.38 -1.83 -11.18
N LEU A 110 23.17 -2.62 -11.92
CA LEU A 110 22.74 -3.96 -12.38
C LEU A 110 22.53 -4.93 -11.21
N ALA A 111 23.38 -4.88 -10.19
CA ALA A 111 23.22 -5.69 -8.98
C ALA A 111 21.91 -5.33 -8.25
N MET A 112 21.57 -4.05 -8.12
CA MET A 112 20.30 -3.60 -7.55
C MET A 112 19.11 -4.14 -8.35
N PHE A 113 19.15 -4.06 -9.68
CA PHE A 113 18.09 -4.63 -10.53
C PHE A 113 17.93 -6.14 -10.32
N GLY A 114 19.05 -6.87 -10.19
CA GLY A 114 19.04 -8.30 -9.92
C GLY A 114 18.46 -8.67 -8.56
N ALA A 115 18.75 -7.89 -7.52
CA ALA A 115 18.29 -8.11 -6.15
C ALA A 115 16.82 -7.69 -5.93
N LEU A 116 16.30 -6.75 -6.72
CA LEU A 116 15.00 -6.15 -6.52
C LEU A 116 13.83 -7.16 -6.34
N PRO A 117 13.69 -8.23 -7.14
CA PRO A 117 12.57 -9.18 -6.98
C PRO A 117 12.60 -9.89 -5.63
N GLU A 118 13.77 -10.27 -5.15
CA GLU A 118 13.95 -10.96 -3.87
C GLU A 118 13.67 -10.02 -2.69
N GLU A 119 14.21 -8.81 -2.72
CA GLU A 119 13.96 -7.80 -1.69
C GLU A 119 12.47 -7.45 -1.58
N VAL A 120 11.79 -7.26 -2.71
CA VAL A 120 10.34 -7.02 -2.74
C VAL A 120 9.57 -8.21 -2.17
N ALA A 121 9.99 -9.45 -2.46
CA ALA A 121 9.36 -10.65 -1.90
C ALA A 121 9.51 -10.72 -0.38
N VAL A 122 10.67 -10.37 0.17
CA VAL A 122 10.94 -10.31 1.62
C VAL A 122 10.04 -9.26 2.29
N LEU A 123 9.95 -8.04 1.73
CA LEU A 123 9.09 -6.98 2.25
C LEU A 123 7.61 -7.39 2.24
N ARG A 124 7.12 -7.99 1.17
CA ARG A 124 5.74 -8.49 1.08
C ARG A 124 5.45 -9.56 2.10
N LYS A 125 6.34 -10.53 2.25
CA LYS A 125 6.17 -11.61 3.23
C LYS A 125 6.09 -11.09 4.66
N SER A 126 6.88 -10.07 5.01
CA SER A 126 6.81 -9.43 6.31
C SER A 126 5.49 -8.67 6.51
N SER A 127 5.05 -7.94 5.50
CA SER A 127 3.77 -7.20 5.51
C SER A 127 2.57 -8.13 5.64
N ASP A 128 2.51 -9.23 4.88
CA ASP A 128 1.46 -10.24 4.97
C ASP A 128 1.34 -10.85 6.37
N LYS A 129 2.47 -11.11 7.01
CA LYS A 129 2.49 -11.63 8.39
C LYS A 129 1.83 -10.65 9.36
N ILE A 130 2.10 -9.36 9.23
CA ILE A 130 1.52 -8.31 10.09
C ILE A 130 0.03 -8.16 9.82
N ILE A 131 -0.37 -8.11 8.55
CA ILE A 131 -1.79 -8.01 8.19
C ILE A 131 -2.57 -9.19 8.77
N ARG A 132 -2.03 -10.40 8.69
CA ARG A 132 -2.65 -11.58 9.31
C ARG A 132 -2.71 -11.49 10.82
N LEU A 133 -1.65 -11.00 11.48
CA LEU A 133 -1.64 -10.76 12.93
C LEU A 133 -2.67 -9.71 13.33
N GLN A 134 -2.74 -8.59 12.63
CA GLN A 134 -3.74 -7.54 12.88
C GLN A 134 -5.17 -8.06 12.66
N GLN A 135 -5.40 -8.87 11.64
CA GLN A 135 -6.68 -9.52 11.40
C GLN A 135 -7.02 -10.57 12.46
N SER A 136 -6.03 -11.26 13.03
CA SER A 136 -6.23 -12.22 14.12
C SER A 136 -6.45 -11.55 15.48
N ILE A 137 -5.85 -10.37 15.70
CA ILE A 137 -6.07 -9.54 16.90
C ILE A 137 -7.40 -8.77 16.78
N SER A 138 -7.80 -8.39 15.58
CA SER A 138 -9.16 -7.97 15.25
C SER A 138 -10.06 -9.23 15.22
N ILE A 139 -10.02 -10.02 16.29
CA ILE A 139 -11.14 -10.92 16.58
C ILE A 139 -12.35 -9.98 16.58
N PRO A 140 -13.33 -10.14 15.68
CA PRO A 140 -14.56 -9.42 15.86
C PRO A 140 -14.96 -9.73 17.29
N ILE A 141 -15.05 -8.69 18.13
CA ILE A 141 -15.89 -8.76 19.34
C ILE A 141 -17.08 -9.52 18.84
N SER A 142 -17.19 -10.78 19.25
CA SER A 142 -18.08 -11.76 18.68
C SER A 142 -19.32 -11.00 18.21
N LYS A 143 -19.63 -11.02 16.91
CA LYS A 143 -21.02 -10.85 16.52
C LYS A 143 -21.70 -11.89 17.37
N LYS A 144 -22.24 -11.43 18.52
CA LYS A 144 -23.02 -12.23 19.43
C LYS A 144 -23.92 -12.98 18.49
N SER A 145 -23.73 -14.28 18.35
CA SER A 145 -24.38 -15.06 17.30
C SER A 145 -25.85 -14.81 17.54
N MET A 146 -26.45 -13.94 16.73
CA MET A 146 -27.85 -13.63 16.83
C MET A 146 -28.54 -14.97 16.83
N SER A 147 -29.37 -15.22 17.81
CA SER A 147 -30.15 -16.43 17.81
C SER A 147 -30.91 -16.55 16.49
N LYS A 148 -31.18 -17.75 16.03
CA LYS A 148 -31.92 -17.95 14.77
C LYS A 148 -33.15 -17.07 14.72
N THR A 149 -33.89 -16.99 15.84
CA THR A 149 -35.11 -16.20 16.02
C THR A 149 -34.89 -14.68 15.87
N GLU A 150 -33.81 -14.14 16.44
CA GLU A 150 -33.50 -12.72 16.33
C GLU A 150 -33.06 -12.33 14.90
N ARG A 151 -32.34 -13.23 14.25
CA ARG A 151 -31.94 -13.03 12.86
C ARG A 151 -33.12 -13.06 11.91
N ASP A 152 -34.03 -14.05 12.09
CA ASP A 152 -35.22 -14.20 11.26
C ASP A 152 -36.14 -12.99 11.45
N LYS A 153 -36.32 -12.51 12.68
CA LYS A 153 -37.05 -11.27 12.98
C LYS A 153 -36.43 -10.06 12.28
N LYS A 154 -35.11 -9.91 12.35
CA LYS A 154 -34.40 -8.82 11.64
C LYS A 154 -34.64 -8.87 10.14
N ILE A 155 -34.66 -10.04 9.51
CA ILE A 155 -34.92 -10.21 8.08
C ILE A 155 -36.32 -9.72 7.73
N VAL A 156 -37.33 -10.11 8.52
CA VAL A 156 -38.74 -9.69 8.33
C VAL A 156 -38.86 -8.16 8.52
N ASP A 157 -38.24 -7.60 9.57
CA ASP A 157 -38.26 -6.16 9.81
C ASP A 157 -37.62 -5.36 8.67
N MET A 158 -36.48 -5.82 8.14
CA MET A 158 -35.83 -5.18 6.99
C MET A 158 -36.70 -5.23 5.73
N TYR A 159 -37.35 -6.37 5.48
CA TYR A 159 -38.26 -6.52 4.35
C TYR A 159 -39.48 -5.58 4.45
N ASN A 160 -40.08 -5.48 5.62
CA ASN A 160 -41.19 -4.57 5.89
C ASN A 160 -40.81 -3.08 5.77
N ASN A 161 -39.53 -2.76 6.00
CA ASN A 161 -38.95 -1.41 5.81
C ASN A 161 -38.49 -1.14 4.36
N GLY A 162 -38.80 -2.03 3.40
CA GLY A 162 -38.55 -1.81 1.98
C GLY A 162 -37.12 -2.08 1.50
N TYR A 163 -36.29 -2.77 2.29
CA TYR A 163 -34.95 -3.17 1.85
C TYR A 163 -35.02 -4.24 0.75
N SER A 164 -34.11 -4.18 -0.22
CA SER A 164 -34.03 -5.19 -1.26
C SER A 164 -33.57 -6.55 -0.69
N ILE A 165 -34.01 -7.66 -1.29
CA ILE A 165 -33.56 -9.02 -0.92
C ILE A 165 -32.02 -9.14 -0.94
N ARG A 166 -31.37 -8.40 -1.84
CA ARG A 166 -29.90 -8.37 -1.94
C ARG A 166 -29.26 -7.72 -0.72
N ASP A 167 -29.83 -6.64 -0.24
CA ASP A 167 -29.31 -5.90 0.92
C ASP A 167 -29.60 -6.67 2.21
N ILE A 168 -30.81 -7.24 2.33
CA ILE A 168 -31.18 -8.12 3.44
C ILE A 168 -30.23 -9.31 3.54
N TRP A 169 -29.92 -9.97 2.42
CA TRP A 169 -28.98 -11.08 2.38
C TRP A 169 -27.57 -10.66 2.87
N LYS A 170 -27.06 -9.53 2.43
CA LYS A 170 -25.75 -9.02 2.85
C LYS A 170 -25.66 -8.71 4.35
N GLU A 171 -26.72 -8.10 4.90
CA GLU A 171 -26.76 -7.59 6.27
C GLU A 171 -27.18 -8.65 7.29
N SER A 172 -27.93 -9.69 6.89
CA SER A 172 -28.41 -10.73 7.79
C SER A 172 -27.41 -11.82 8.10
N GLY A 173 -26.33 -11.94 7.28
CA GLY A 173 -25.32 -12.98 7.44
C GLY A 173 -25.80 -14.40 7.14
N VAL A 174 -26.94 -14.59 6.46
CA VAL A 174 -27.38 -15.91 5.99
C VAL A 174 -26.60 -16.37 4.77
N GLN A 175 -26.44 -17.68 4.63
CA GLN A 175 -25.57 -18.27 3.61
C GLN A 175 -26.07 -18.06 2.16
N SER A 176 -27.38 -17.91 1.96
CA SER A 176 -27.91 -17.74 0.61
C SER A 176 -29.18 -16.86 0.58
N LYS A 177 -29.46 -16.29 -0.61
CA LYS A 177 -30.72 -15.56 -0.84
C LYS A 177 -31.96 -16.48 -0.71
N SER A 178 -31.83 -17.77 -1.03
CA SER A 178 -32.91 -18.75 -0.86
C SER A 178 -33.34 -18.83 0.59
N THR A 179 -32.41 -18.74 1.54
CA THR A 179 -32.71 -18.70 2.96
C THR A 179 -33.52 -17.46 3.36
N VAL A 180 -33.22 -16.28 2.74
CA VAL A 180 -34.04 -15.08 2.97
C VAL A 180 -35.47 -15.29 2.49
N TYR A 181 -35.65 -15.82 1.29
CA TYR A 181 -36.98 -16.13 0.77
C TYR A 181 -37.74 -17.15 1.64
N SER A 182 -37.05 -18.18 2.16
CA SER A 182 -37.67 -19.21 3.04
C SER A 182 -38.12 -18.64 4.39
N ILE A 183 -37.54 -17.51 4.85
CA ILE A 183 -37.92 -16.86 6.11
C ILE A 183 -39.08 -15.88 5.90
N LEU A 184 -39.22 -15.35 4.69
CA LEU A 184 -40.26 -14.38 4.33
C LEU A 184 -41.55 -15.01 3.87
N ASN A 185 -41.53 -16.30 3.50
CA ASN A 185 -42.72 -17.11 3.15
C ASN A 185 -43.25 -17.86 4.37
#